data_649afe4bba08125439e3eaf879951082
#
_entry.id   649afe4bba08125439e3eaf879951082
#
_cell.length_a   1.000
_cell.length_b   1.000
_cell.length_c   1.000
_cell.angle_alpha   90.00
_cell.angle_beta   90.00
_cell.angle_gamma   90.00
#
_symmetry.space_group_name_H-M   'P 1'
#
loop_
_entity.id
_entity.type
_entity.pdbx_description
1 polymer ?
#
loop_
_entity_poly.entity_id
_entity_poly.type
_entity_poly.pdbx_seq_one_letter_code
_entity_poly.pdbx_strand_id
1 'polypeptide(L)'
;MAAAVSTARAFEADLCGRCDPNGKRITVFDKDGNPLFTFGKKNSAFSGLKGPTGVAIIGESLYVADDVLGCIFEFDLSGNYKRKLVENKTFKHPESMKVWNNFLVICDSNKVISVDCQTGAIFENVKTGNAPARLTSAVPDINGNVLVTDIKNNEVYVMAQMHELIGGLFVQIERINAQQFPEVFVDVKIENRHRNPVVGLKDVNFYFTEEKRPVVNQKFLGASANNSFADITIIIDRKQSMKVYESQINSSVRELASCMDPRTTLRIVSAGQIPALEYVGSPNGAKQFSVAGLKTGYANNVPMDLAVRLAANDLINAEKKRAIIFISDGDITQNSFDKYSLNEMTSYLNNNFISFLMIQVEQKAIDDSLDYLVKNTNGTEYFMFRPEGLSKIIKDIVEIPSGVYTFSYTSTLGTNFGEKYLPIEVEVYLMNRSGRDESGYFAPLQ
;
A
#
# COMPACT_ATOMS: atom_id res chain seq x y z
N MET A 1 2.60 15.67 -8.18
CA MET A 1 3.34 16.13 -6.99
C MET A 1 4.49 15.16 -6.78
N ALA A 2 5.72 15.65 -6.71
CA ALA A 2 6.88 14.79 -6.51
C ALA A 2 6.77 14.16 -5.12
N ALA A 3 6.84 12.83 -5.06
CA ALA A 3 6.95 12.12 -3.80
C ALA A 3 8.19 12.67 -3.07
N ALA A 4 7.99 13.20 -1.88
CA ALA A 4 9.08 13.60 -1.01
C ALA A 4 9.81 12.33 -0.60
N VAL A 5 10.90 12.02 -1.28
CA VAL A 5 11.83 10.99 -0.84
C VAL A 5 12.36 11.47 0.51
N SER A 6 11.97 10.79 1.58
CA SER A 6 12.48 11.04 2.93
C SER A 6 13.99 10.72 2.93
N THR A 7 14.81 11.71 2.69
CA THR A 7 16.26 11.57 2.79
C THR A 7 16.65 11.85 4.21
N ALA A 8 16.69 10.82 5.05
CA ALA A 8 17.22 10.94 6.40
C ALA A 8 18.70 11.39 6.35
N ARG A 9 19.06 12.33 7.21
CA ARG A 9 20.41 12.86 7.37
C ARG A 9 20.85 12.71 8.81
N ALA A 10 22.07 12.27 9.01
CA ALA A 10 22.73 12.29 10.30
C ALA A 10 23.95 13.21 10.25
N PHE A 11 24.13 14.00 11.30
CA PHE A 11 25.24 14.94 11.42
C PHE A 11 26.04 14.61 12.67
N GLU A 12 27.34 14.56 12.53
CA GLU A 12 28.29 14.62 13.65
C GLU A 12 29.47 15.46 13.22
N ALA A 13 29.78 16.48 14.01
CA ALA A 13 30.89 17.43 13.85
C ALA A 13 31.05 17.97 12.41
N ASP A 14 31.60 17.17 11.50
CA ASP A 14 31.96 17.58 10.13
C ASP A 14 31.42 16.65 9.04
N LEU A 15 30.61 15.64 9.36
CA LEU A 15 30.11 14.64 8.41
C LEU A 15 28.57 14.61 8.35
N CYS A 16 28.04 14.46 7.14
CA CYS A 16 26.62 14.28 6.88
C CYS A 16 26.38 13.02 6.05
N GLY A 17 25.70 12.02 6.62
CA GLY A 17 25.26 10.83 5.90
C GLY A 17 23.87 11.03 5.27
N ARG A 18 23.70 10.60 4.00
CA ARG A 18 22.41 10.62 3.29
C ARG A 18 22.09 9.26 2.71
N CYS A 19 20.90 8.77 2.98
CA CYS A 19 20.37 7.56 2.35
C CYS A 19 20.03 7.80 0.87
N ASP A 20 20.44 6.87 0.03
CA ASP A 20 20.04 6.75 -1.37
C ASP A 20 19.37 5.37 -1.57
N PRO A 21 18.04 5.25 -1.34
CA PRO A 21 17.34 3.98 -1.45
C PRO A 21 17.44 3.36 -2.86
N ASN A 22 17.40 4.20 -3.90
CA ASN A 22 17.49 3.76 -5.29
C ASN A 22 18.88 3.22 -5.63
N GLY A 23 19.93 3.92 -5.19
CA GLY A 23 21.31 3.47 -5.35
C GLY A 23 21.75 2.42 -4.33
N LYS A 24 20.87 2.04 -3.38
CA LYS A 24 21.15 1.04 -2.32
C LYS A 24 22.44 1.34 -1.58
N ARG A 25 22.64 2.60 -1.22
CA ARG A 25 23.90 3.11 -0.64
C ARG A 25 23.66 4.30 0.29
N ILE A 26 24.69 4.58 1.08
CA ILE A 26 24.80 5.82 1.83
C ILE A 26 25.85 6.70 1.16
N THR A 27 25.57 7.97 0.98
CA THR A 27 26.53 8.99 0.54
C THR A 27 26.89 9.86 1.73
N VAL A 28 28.17 10.01 1.98
CA VAL A 28 28.72 10.85 3.05
C VAL A 28 29.23 12.15 2.42
N PHE A 29 28.87 13.26 3.04
CA PHE A 29 29.23 14.62 2.62
C PHE A 29 30.03 15.29 3.73
N ASP A 30 30.85 16.25 3.37
CA ASP A 30 31.45 17.22 4.29
C ASP A 30 30.43 18.28 4.75
N LYS A 31 30.85 19.17 5.64
CA LYS A 31 30.03 20.30 6.13
C LYS A 31 29.64 21.30 5.03
N ASP A 32 30.39 21.38 3.96
CA ASP A 32 30.16 22.27 2.84
C ASP A 32 29.24 21.63 1.79
N GLY A 33 28.83 20.36 1.98
CA GLY A 33 27.92 19.61 1.14
C GLY A 33 28.59 18.90 -0.04
N ASN A 34 29.94 18.80 -0.05
CA ASN A 34 30.64 18.04 -1.08
C ASN A 34 30.60 16.54 -0.73
N PRO A 35 30.35 15.65 -1.71
CA PRO A 35 30.36 14.23 -1.46
C PRO A 35 31.79 13.73 -1.24
N LEU A 36 32.01 13.03 -0.12
CA LEU A 36 33.32 12.45 0.23
C LEU A 36 33.45 11.02 -0.29
N PHE A 37 32.52 10.16 0.09
CA PHE A 37 32.52 8.75 -0.34
C PHE A 37 31.10 8.15 -0.24
N THR A 38 30.98 6.92 -0.75
CA THR A 38 29.74 6.14 -0.67
C THR A 38 30.04 4.73 -0.17
N PHE A 39 29.13 4.15 0.61
CA PHE A 39 29.23 2.77 1.10
C PHE A 39 27.88 2.07 1.10
N GLY A 40 27.84 0.79 1.47
CA GLY A 40 26.63 -0.03 1.55
C GLY A 40 26.47 -1.04 0.42
N LYS A 41 27.41 -1.07 -0.55
CA LYS A 41 27.43 -2.12 -1.58
C LYS A 41 27.87 -3.46 -1.01
N LYS A 42 27.43 -4.55 -1.67
CA LYS A 42 27.85 -5.92 -1.34
C LYS A 42 29.38 -6.09 -1.45
N ASN A 43 29.96 -6.76 -0.45
CA ASN A 43 31.35 -7.20 -0.45
C ASN A 43 31.46 -8.59 0.19
N SER A 44 32.67 -9.06 0.49
CA SER A 44 32.91 -10.38 1.10
C SER A 44 32.33 -10.54 2.51
N ALA A 45 32.18 -9.45 3.26
CA ALA A 45 31.72 -9.44 4.65
C ALA A 45 30.28 -8.93 4.81
N PHE A 46 29.73 -8.30 3.77
CA PHE A 46 28.43 -7.62 3.83
C PHE A 46 27.58 -7.91 2.58
N SER A 47 26.34 -8.32 2.77
CA SER A 47 25.41 -8.67 1.69
C SER A 47 24.91 -7.48 0.85
N GLY A 48 25.17 -6.25 1.29
CA GLY A 48 24.71 -5.01 0.67
C GLY A 48 23.39 -4.52 1.24
N LEU A 49 23.19 -3.20 1.18
CA LEU A 49 21.91 -2.56 1.48
C LEU A 49 20.92 -2.87 0.37
N LYS A 50 19.62 -2.94 0.73
CA LYS A 50 18.51 -3.16 -0.23
C LYS A 50 17.62 -1.93 -0.36
N GLY A 51 17.32 -1.26 0.74
CA GLY A 51 16.49 -0.06 0.81
C GLY A 51 16.81 0.78 2.05
N PRO A 52 17.95 1.48 2.09
CA PRO A 52 18.31 2.29 3.26
C PRO A 52 17.38 3.50 3.37
N THR A 53 16.72 3.68 4.51
CA THR A 53 15.74 4.75 4.80
C THR A 53 16.13 5.65 5.94
N GLY A 54 16.86 5.14 6.92
CA GLY A 54 17.30 5.88 8.11
C GLY A 54 18.81 5.78 8.32
N VAL A 55 19.43 6.89 8.72
CA VAL A 55 20.83 6.92 9.14
C VAL A 55 20.98 7.75 10.39
N ALA A 56 21.79 7.26 11.34
CA ALA A 56 22.11 7.96 12.58
C ALA A 56 23.57 7.67 13.00
N ILE A 57 24.17 8.59 13.72
CA ILE A 57 25.53 8.47 14.22
C ILE A 57 25.50 8.56 15.75
N ILE A 58 26.16 7.63 16.42
CA ILE A 58 26.38 7.66 17.88
C ILE A 58 27.87 7.28 18.13
N GLY A 59 28.63 8.23 18.64
CA GLY A 59 30.05 8.05 18.84
C GLY A 59 30.77 7.68 17.54
N GLU A 60 31.52 6.58 17.53
CA GLU A 60 32.26 6.10 16.35
C GLU A 60 31.49 5.10 15.49
N SER A 61 30.17 5.01 15.67
CA SER A 61 29.32 4.09 14.93
C SER A 61 28.25 4.80 14.14
N LEU A 62 28.06 4.36 12.91
CA LEU A 62 27.03 4.79 11.99
C LEU A 62 26.02 3.65 11.83
N TYR A 63 24.75 3.95 12.10
CA TYR A 63 23.65 3.00 12.03
C TYR A 63 22.80 3.28 10.79
N VAL A 64 22.42 2.23 10.08
CA VAL A 64 21.60 2.31 8.87
C VAL A 64 20.39 1.40 9.01
N ALA A 65 19.19 1.97 8.97
CA ALA A 65 17.96 1.22 8.84
C ALA A 65 17.72 0.88 7.36
N ASP A 66 17.39 -0.38 7.10
CA ASP A 66 17.04 -0.90 5.77
C ASP A 66 15.58 -1.34 5.78
N ASP A 67 14.75 -0.64 5.02
CA ASP A 67 13.31 -0.86 4.96
C ASP A 67 12.97 -2.20 4.29
N VAL A 68 13.66 -2.55 3.22
CA VAL A 68 13.42 -3.80 2.49
C VAL A 68 13.79 -5.02 3.31
N LEU A 69 14.88 -4.94 4.08
CA LEU A 69 15.32 -6.04 4.94
C LEU A 69 14.67 -5.98 6.34
N GLY A 70 14.06 -4.86 6.71
CA GLY A 70 13.43 -4.67 8.02
C GLY A 70 14.42 -4.81 9.18
N CYS A 71 15.63 -4.25 9.06
CA CYS A 71 16.73 -4.45 9.99
C CYS A 71 17.57 -3.18 10.18
N ILE A 72 18.56 -3.25 11.09
CA ILE A 72 19.54 -2.18 11.30
C ILE A 72 20.94 -2.76 11.20
N PHE A 73 21.77 -2.11 10.41
CA PHE A 73 23.19 -2.38 10.29
C PHE A 73 24.02 -1.34 11.02
N GLU A 74 25.15 -1.77 11.57
CA GLU A 74 26.18 -0.92 12.18
C GLU A 74 27.43 -0.92 11.29
N PHE A 75 27.92 0.30 11.02
CA PHE A 75 29.16 0.58 10.30
C PHE A 75 30.08 1.46 11.15
N ASP A 76 31.34 1.52 10.83
CA ASP A 76 32.22 2.57 11.32
C ASP A 76 32.02 3.87 10.50
N LEU A 77 32.65 4.96 10.94
CA LEU A 77 32.53 6.26 10.24
C LEU A 77 33.18 6.27 8.85
N SER A 78 34.02 5.28 8.54
CA SER A 78 34.59 5.07 7.21
C SER A 78 33.67 4.25 6.29
N GLY A 79 32.51 3.77 6.77
CA GLY A 79 31.57 2.98 6.02
C GLY A 79 31.86 1.47 5.96
N ASN A 80 32.80 0.97 6.80
CA ASN A 80 33.04 -0.46 6.89
C ASN A 80 32.01 -1.13 7.79
N TYR A 81 31.47 -2.25 7.31
CA TYR A 81 30.46 -3.04 8.02
C TYR A 81 31.06 -3.62 9.33
N LYS A 82 30.37 -3.39 10.44
CA LYS A 82 30.71 -3.96 11.75
C LYS A 82 29.88 -5.17 12.11
N ARG A 83 28.54 -4.96 12.15
CA ARG A 83 27.58 -6.02 12.49
C ARG A 83 26.16 -5.66 12.05
N LYS A 84 25.30 -6.63 12.10
CA LYS A 84 23.86 -6.40 12.09
C LYS A 84 23.40 -6.20 13.53
N LEU A 85 22.91 -5.00 13.85
CA LEU A 85 22.43 -4.65 15.19
C LEU A 85 21.07 -5.29 15.48
N VAL A 86 20.16 -5.25 14.49
CA VAL A 86 18.81 -5.84 14.57
C VAL A 86 18.61 -6.75 13.38
N GLU A 87 18.04 -7.93 13.60
CA GLU A 87 17.87 -8.98 12.59
C GLU A 87 16.83 -8.61 11.52
N ASN A 88 16.94 -9.27 10.37
CA ASN A 88 16.02 -9.09 9.24
C ASN A 88 14.57 -9.38 9.63
N LYS A 89 13.63 -8.67 8.98
CA LYS A 89 12.19 -8.82 9.19
C LYS A 89 11.70 -8.49 10.61
N THR A 90 12.52 -7.79 11.39
CA THR A 90 12.12 -7.31 12.71
C THR A 90 11.22 -6.09 12.61
N PHE A 91 11.53 -5.18 11.69
CA PHE A 91 10.72 -4.01 11.39
C PHE A 91 9.88 -4.23 10.14
N LYS A 92 8.71 -3.59 10.10
CA LYS A 92 7.82 -3.65 8.95
C LYS A 92 8.16 -2.57 7.91
N HIS A 93 8.41 -1.36 8.41
CA HIS A 93 8.72 -0.15 7.62
C HIS A 93 9.56 0.82 8.43
N PRO A 94 10.84 0.52 8.70
CA PRO A 94 11.71 1.45 9.39
C PRO A 94 12.01 2.65 8.46
N GLU A 95 11.49 3.80 8.82
CA GLU A 95 11.67 5.02 8.05
C GLU A 95 12.81 5.87 8.62
N SER A 96 12.50 6.92 9.32
CA SER A 96 13.49 7.83 9.91
C SER A 96 14.10 7.23 11.15
N MET A 97 15.38 7.50 11.36
CA MET A 97 16.12 7.14 12.54
C MET A 97 16.78 8.37 13.15
N LYS A 98 16.59 8.58 14.45
CA LYS A 98 17.20 9.68 15.20
C LYS A 98 17.83 9.17 16.48
N VAL A 99 18.78 9.94 17.00
CA VAL A 99 19.42 9.66 18.27
C VAL A 99 18.66 10.33 19.40
N TRP A 100 18.40 9.59 20.46
CA TRP A 100 17.87 10.09 21.73
C TRP A 100 18.63 9.43 22.88
N ASN A 101 19.47 10.19 23.55
CA ASN A 101 20.44 9.67 24.50
C ASN A 101 21.31 8.57 23.83
N ASN A 102 21.28 7.35 24.34
CA ASN A 102 22.01 6.21 23.78
C ASN A 102 21.14 5.24 22.98
N PHE A 103 19.95 5.71 22.55
CA PHE A 103 19.00 4.93 21.79
C PHE A 103 18.83 5.48 20.39
N LEU A 104 18.54 4.59 19.45
CA LEU A 104 18.03 4.94 18.13
C LEU A 104 16.50 4.98 18.21
N VAL A 105 15.90 6.13 17.93
CA VAL A 105 14.45 6.30 17.84
C VAL A 105 14.04 6.16 16.38
N ILE A 106 13.19 5.19 16.11
CA ILE A 106 12.83 4.75 14.75
C ILE A 106 11.34 4.79 14.58
N CYS A 107 10.88 5.29 13.43
CA CYS A 107 9.51 5.13 12.98
C CYS A 107 9.40 3.79 12.25
N ASP A 108 8.50 2.91 12.68
CA ASP A 108 8.18 1.65 12.01
C ASP A 108 6.68 1.56 11.73
N SER A 109 6.31 1.88 10.50
CA SER A 109 4.90 1.91 10.09
C SER A 109 4.05 2.85 10.96
N ASN A 110 3.29 2.29 11.91
CA ASN A 110 2.37 3.00 12.80
C ASN A 110 2.88 3.11 14.23
N LYS A 111 4.15 2.87 14.48
CA LYS A 111 4.74 2.90 15.83
C LYS A 111 6.10 3.57 15.85
N VAL A 112 6.45 4.05 17.03
CA VAL A 112 7.78 4.57 17.33
C VAL A 112 8.48 3.64 18.30
N ILE A 113 9.68 3.25 17.95
CA ILE A 113 10.48 2.23 18.63
C ILE A 113 11.80 2.83 19.02
N SER A 114 12.31 2.51 20.23
CA SER A 114 13.69 2.77 20.63
C SER A 114 14.50 1.49 20.57
N VAL A 115 15.69 1.58 20.01
CA VAL A 115 16.65 0.47 19.96
C VAL A 115 17.90 0.86 20.72
N ASP A 116 18.29 0.02 21.64
CA ASP A 116 19.55 0.14 22.36
C ASP A 116 20.73 -0.17 21.44
N CYS A 117 21.66 0.76 21.29
CA CYS A 117 22.78 0.63 20.35
C CYS A 117 23.82 -0.42 20.75
N GLN A 118 23.87 -0.78 22.01
CA GLN A 118 24.85 -1.78 22.50
C GLN A 118 24.31 -3.19 22.33
N THR A 119 23.08 -3.41 22.77
CA THR A 119 22.46 -4.74 22.86
C THR A 119 21.56 -5.09 21.68
N GLY A 120 21.06 -4.11 20.94
CA GLY A 120 20.02 -4.30 19.94
C GLY A 120 18.63 -4.53 20.53
N ALA A 121 18.45 -4.35 21.86
CA ALA A 121 17.17 -4.50 22.52
C ALA A 121 16.17 -3.47 22.02
N ILE A 122 14.92 -3.90 21.81
CA ILE A 122 13.86 -3.13 21.18
C ILE A 122 12.78 -2.79 22.21
N PHE A 123 12.39 -1.52 22.26
CA PHE A 123 11.35 -1.01 23.13
C PHE A 123 10.31 -0.26 22.30
N GLU A 124 9.05 -0.70 22.31
CA GLU A 124 7.95 0.02 21.69
C GLU A 124 7.54 1.20 22.59
N ASN A 125 7.78 2.43 22.13
CA ASN A 125 7.48 3.63 22.90
C ASN A 125 5.99 4.01 22.79
N VAL A 126 5.51 4.12 21.56
CA VAL A 126 4.14 4.50 21.25
C VAL A 126 3.68 3.84 19.96
N LYS A 127 2.37 3.61 19.87
CA LYS A 127 1.70 3.05 18.71
C LYS A 127 0.41 3.79 18.41
N THR A 128 0.09 4.02 17.14
CA THR A 128 -1.12 4.75 16.71
C THR A 128 -2.40 3.90 16.74
N GLY A 129 -2.48 2.88 17.60
CA GLY A 129 -3.64 1.99 17.62
C GLY A 129 -3.73 1.11 16.37
N ASN A 130 -4.96 0.76 15.95
CA ASN A 130 -5.20 -0.11 14.78
C ASN A 130 -5.22 0.67 13.44
N ALA A 131 -4.72 1.88 13.44
CA ALA A 131 -4.76 2.76 12.30
C ALA A 131 -3.56 2.56 11.36
N PRO A 132 -3.70 2.41 10.03
CA PRO A 132 -2.57 2.52 9.15
C PRO A 132 -2.11 3.98 9.14
N ALA A 133 -1.07 4.21 9.90
CA ALA A 133 -0.25 5.39 9.80
C ALA A 133 1.05 4.98 9.09
N ARG A 134 1.66 5.91 8.40
CA ARG A 134 3.05 5.81 7.95
C ARG A 134 3.82 6.95 8.58
N LEU A 135 4.39 6.65 9.74
CA LEU A 135 5.20 7.61 10.49
C LEU A 135 6.55 7.77 9.81
N THR A 136 6.90 9.00 9.44
CA THR A 136 8.13 9.29 8.70
C THR A 136 9.18 10.00 9.51
N SER A 137 8.83 10.57 10.66
CA SER A 137 9.78 11.15 11.62
C SER A 137 9.18 11.15 13.00
N ALA A 138 10.01 10.96 14.01
CA ALA A 138 9.62 11.02 15.41
C ALA A 138 10.68 11.74 16.24
N VAL A 139 10.23 12.59 17.16
CA VAL A 139 11.09 13.29 18.12
C VAL A 139 10.44 13.19 19.49
N PRO A 140 11.07 12.50 20.45
CA PRO A 140 10.61 12.49 21.84
C PRO A 140 10.76 13.86 22.48
N ASP A 141 9.81 14.23 23.33
CA ASP A 141 9.92 15.38 24.23
C ASP A 141 10.39 14.96 25.63
N ILE A 142 10.69 15.95 26.48
CA ILE A 142 11.13 15.70 27.86
C ILE A 142 10.04 15.09 28.76
N ASN A 143 8.77 15.14 28.35
CA ASN A 143 7.62 14.62 29.10
C ASN A 143 7.26 13.20 28.70
N GLY A 144 8.00 12.59 27.77
CA GLY A 144 7.75 11.24 27.27
C GLY A 144 6.68 11.18 26.16
N ASN A 145 6.21 12.33 25.66
CA ASN A 145 5.40 12.38 24.45
C ASN A 145 6.33 12.30 23.23
N VAL A 146 5.77 11.88 22.11
CA VAL A 146 6.50 11.78 20.85
C VAL A 146 5.79 12.62 19.79
N LEU A 147 6.46 13.64 19.28
CA LEU A 147 6.02 14.39 18.13
C LEU A 147 6.31 13.57 16.87
N VAL A 148 5.30 13.31 16.05
CA VAL A 148 5.44 12.47 14.85
C VAL A 148 4.89 13.18 13.62
N THR A 149 5.46 12.83 12.46
CA THR A 149 4.90 13.18 11.15
C THR A 149 4.36 11.91 10.49
N ASP A 150 3.15 12.01 9.92
CA ASP A 150 2.46 10.92 9.26
C ASP A 150 2.18 11.32 7.81
N ILE A 151 2.90 10.68 6.87
CA ILE A 151 2.75 10.99 5.44
C ILE A 151 1.45 10.43 4.85
N LYS A 152 0.91 9.37 5.44
CA LYS A 152 -0.32 8.75 4.94
C LYS A 152 -1.53 9.64 5.19
N ASN A 153 -1.53 10.33 6.32
CA ASN A 153 -2.62 11.22 6.73
C ASN A 153 -2.32 12.71 6.48
N ASN A 154 -1.10 13.03 6.01
CA ASN A 154 -0.61 14.42 5.86
C ASN A 154 -0.72 15.24 7.16
N GLU A 155 -0.40 14.63 8.29
CA GLU A 155 -0.55 15.22 9.62
C GLU A 155 0.77 15.25 10.39
N VAL A 156 0.84 16.20 11.33
CA VAL A 156 1.83 16.26 12.40
C VAL A 156 1.09 16.27 13.72
N TYR A 157 1.38 15.30 14.60
CA TYR A 157 0.68 15.20 15.88
C TYR A 157 1.58 14.69 16.99
N VAL A 158 1.12 14.89 18.22
CA VAL A 158 1.80 14.40 19.43
C VAL A 158 1.15 13.09 19.86
N MET A 159 1.97 12.04 19.98
CA MET A 159 1.58 10.78 20.57
C MET A 159 1.93 10.81 22.05
N ALA A 160 0.91 10.80 22.90
CA ALA A 160 1.07 10.59 24.34
C ALA A 160 0.80 9.13 24.68
N GLN A 161 1.33 8.65 25.80
CA GLN A 161 0.99 7.32 26.33
C GLN A 161 -0.47 7.18 26.77
N MET A 162 -1.19 8.30 26.85
CA MET A 162 -2.62 8.29 27.19
C MET A 162 -3.47 8.18 25.93
N HIS A 163 -3.90 6.95 25.73
CA HIS A 163 -5.19 6.51 25.19
C HIS A 163 -5.97 7.43 24.25
N GLU A 164 -6.17 6.91 23.06
CA GLU A 164 -7.35 6.96 22.18
C GLU A 164 -8.58 7.67 22.77
N LEU A 165 -8.52 8.94 22.98
CA LEU A 165 -9.73 9.67 23.27
C LEU A 165 -9.89 10.79 22.26
N ILE A 166 -11.00 10.66 21.50
CA ILE A 166 -11.54 11.70 20.63
C ILE A 166 -10.94 11.72 19.21
N GLY A 167 -11.35 10.80 18.40
CA GLY A 167 -11.23 10.92 16.96
C GLY A 167 -12.59 10.77 16.31
N GLY A 168 -13.02 11.75 15.52
CA GLY A 168 -14.19 11.65 14.67
C GLY A 168 -14.05 10.53 13.64
N LEU A 169 -15.15 10.23 12.97
CA LEU A 169 -15.15 9.40 11.76
C LEU A 169 -14.94 10.31 10.55
N PHE A 170 -14.14 9.88 9.60
CA PHE A 170 -14.15 10.45 8.25
C PHE A 170 -15.27 9.78 7.48
N VAL A 171 -16.24 10.58 7.09
CA VAL A 171 -17.38 10.16 6.28
C VAL A 171 -17.22 10.82 4.93
N GLN A 172 -17.37 10.06 3.86
CA GLN A 172 -17.27 10.57 2.50
C GLN A 172 -18.36 9.94 1.64
N ILE A 173 -19.19 10.76 1.03
CA ILE A 173 -20.13 10.35 0.00
C ILE A 173 -19.34 10.15 -1.30
N GLU A 174 -19.08 8.91 -1.68
CA GLU A 174 -18.27 8.60 -2.86
C GLU A 174 -19.10 8.65 -4.15
N ARG A 175 -20.36 8.27 -4.06
CA ARG A 175 -21.23 8.20 -5.23
C ARG A 175 -22.68 8.40 -4.86
N ILE A 176 -23.40 9.14 -5.71
CA ILE A 176 -24.85 9.25 -5.70
C ILE A 176 -25.36 8.82 -7.07
N ASN A 177 -26.25 7.85 -7.12
CA ASN A 177 -26.88 7.39 -8.35
C ASN A 177 -28.39 7.60 -8.26
N ALA A 178 -28.88 8.58 -9.02
CA ALA A 178 -30.31 8.95 -9.10
C ALA A 178 -30.94 8.55 -10.44
N GLN A 179 -30.35 7.64 -11.23
CA GLN A 179 -30.88 7.23 -12.54
C GLN A 179 -32.26 6.58 -12.44
N GLN A 180 -32.59 6.00 -11.29
CA GLN A 180 -33.87 5.38 -11.01
C GLN A 180 -34.77 6.27 -10.13
N PHE A 181 -34.60 7.58 -10.20
CA PHE A 181 -35.36 8.53 -9.40
C PHE A 181 -36.89 8.20 -9.45
N PRO A 182 -37.61 8.20 -8.32
CA PRO A 182 -37.25 8.75 -7.00
C PRO A 182 -36.39 7.83 -6.11
N GLU A 183 -36.02 6.62 -6.53
CA GLU A 183 -35.11 5.79 -5.81
C GLU A 183 -33.66 6.27 -6.05
N VAL A 184 -32.98 6.64 -4.96
CA VAL A 184 -31.62 7.18 -4.99
C VAL A 184 -30.70 6.23 -4.23
N PHE A 185 -29.58 5.88 -4.85
CA PHE A 185 -28.54 5.05 -4.24
C PHE A 185 -27.34 5.91 -3.85
N VAL A 186 -26.81 5.68 -2.66
CA VAL A 186 -25.68 6.42 -2.11
C VAL A 186 -24.63 5.46 -1.59
N ASP A 187 -23.40 5.59 -2.06
CA ASP A 187 -22.23 4.90 -1.52
C ASP A 187 -21.49 5.84 -0.57
N VAL A 188 -21.33 5.41 0.67
CA VAL A 188 -20.68 6.17 1.74
C VAL A 188 -19.47 5.41 2.24
N LYS A 189 -18.32 6.04 2.20
CA LYS A 189 -17.06 5.52 2.74
C LYS A 189 -16.86 6.02 4.16
N ILE A 190 -16.56 5.10 5.06
CA ILE A 190 -16.29 5.40 6.46
C ILE A 190 -14.90 4.96 6.82
N GLU A 191 -14.12 5.92 7.27
CA GLU A 191 -12.76 5.70 7.76
C GLU A 191 -12.62 6.28 9.17
N ASN A 192 -11.70 5.72 9.94
CA ASN A 192 -11.31 6.35 11.19
C ASN A 192 -10.35 7.53 10.91
N ARG A 193 -9.97 8.28 11.95
CA ARG A 193 -9.03 9.43 11.83
C ARG A 193 -7.69 9.08 11.14
N HIS A 194 -7.35 7.82 11.08
CA HIS A 194 -6.12 7.32 10.49
C HIS A 194 -6.33 6.72 9.09
N ARG A 195 -7.49 6.99 8.49
CA ARG A 195 -7.86 6.51 7.15
C ARG A 195 -8.00 4.99 7.01
N ASN A 196 -8.21 4.29 8.16
CA ASN A 196 -8.62 2.89 8.12
C ASN A 196 -10.10 2.75 7.81
N PRO A 197 -10.47 1.81 6.96
CA PRO A 197 -11.87 1.49 6.76
C PRO A 197 -12.50 1.03 8.07
N VAL A 198 -13.61 1.64 8.42
CA VAL A 198 -14.46 1.18 9.52
C VAL A 198 -15.44 0.17 8.97
N VAL A 199 -15.35 -1.08 9.44
CA VAL A 199 -16.20 -2.19 8.98
C VAL A 199 -17.20 -2.62 10.07
N GLY A 200 -18.25 -3.33 9.67
CA GLY A 200 -19.24 -3.87 10.60
C GLY A 200 -20.30 -2.86 11.08
N LEU A 201 -20.39 -1.68 10.45
CA LEU A 201 -21.46 -0.74 10.70
C LEU A 201 -22.81 -1.31 10.21
N LYS A 202 -23.87 -0.91 10.89
CA LYS A 202 -25.24 -1.30 10.60
C LYS A 202 -26.07 -0.08 10.25
N ASP A 203 -27.28 -0.29 9.73
CA ASP A 203 -28.21 0.78 9.36
C ASP A 203 -28.39 1.84 10.46
N VAL A 204 -28.51 1.43 11.69
CA VAL A 204 -28.69 2.31 12.87
C VAL A 204 -27.50 3.27 13.11
N ASN A 205 -26.37 3.05 12.46
CA ASN A 205 -25.22 3.93 12.57
C ASN A 205 -25.29 5.13 11.60
N PHE A 206 -26.21 5.11 10.63
CA PHE A 206 -26.29 6.10 9.56
C PHE A 206 -27.60 6.89 9.62
N TYR A 207 -27.49 8.17 9.41
CA TYR A 207 -28.59 9.10 9.35
C TYR A 207 -28.46 9.97 8.10
N PHE A 208 -29.43 9.87 7.20
CA PHE A 208 -29.46 10.62 5.93
C PHE A 208 -30.49 11.72 5.98
N THR A 209 -30.12 12.90 5.45
CA THR A 209 -31.06 13.97 5.17
C THR A 209 -30.94 14.41 3.70
N GLU A 210 -32.05 14.78 3.10
CA GLU A 210 -32.15 15.43 1.80
C GLU A 210 -32.81 16.77 1.96
N GLU A 211 -32.21 17.85 1.50
CA GLU A 211 -32.64 19.24 1.80
C GLU A 211 -32.90 19.48 3.30
N LYS A 212 -32.05 18.95 4.16
CA LYS A 212 -32.16 19.04 5.64
C LYS A 212 -33.42 18.34 6.21
N ARG A 213 -34.06 17.49 5.47
CA ARG A 213 -35.19 16.66 5.92
C ARG A 213 -34.77 15.19 5.95
N PRO A 214 -35.14 14.41 6.99
CA PRO A 214 -34.88 12.98 7.00
C PRO A 214 -35.40 12.30 5.75
N VAL A 215 -34.59 11.42 5.16
CA VAL A 215 -35.01 10.63 4.00
C VAL A 215 -36.04 9.58 4.38
N VAL A 216 -36.87 9.18 3.42
CA VAL A 216 -37.92 8.19 3.62
C VAL A 216 -37.50 6.85 3.01
N ASN A 217 -37.92 5.75 3.66
CA ASN A 217 -37.64 4.40 3.19
C ASN A 217 -36.14 4.11 3.00
N GLN A 218 -35.31 4.62 3.93
CA GLN A 218 -33.89 4.27 3.97
C GLN A 218 -33.73 2.74 4.07
N LYS A 219 -32.95 2.18 3.17
CA LYS A 219 -32.59 0.75 3.16
C LYS A 219 -31.09 0.60 3.16
N PHE A 220 -30.58 -0.15 4.11
CA PHE A 220 -29.19 -0.56 4.15
C PHE A 220 -28.96 -1.76 3.25
N LEU A 221 -28.21 -1.58 2.17
CA LEU A 221 -27.90 -2.63 1.20
C LEU A 221 -26.61 -3.40 1.56
N GLY A 222 -25.95 -3.00 2.63
CA GLY A 222 -24.74 -3.62 3.15
C GLY A 222 -23.45 -2.97 2.62
N ALA A 223 -22.37 -3.73 2.62
CA ALA A 223 -21.13 -3.30 1.97
C ALA A 223 -21.41 -3.10 0.48
N SER A 224 -20.87 -2.03 -0.11
CA SER A 224 -21.18 -1.64 -1.48
C SER A 224 -21.10 -2.80 -2.46
N ALA A 225 -22.14 -2.96 -3.31
CA ALA A 225 -22.15 -3.94 -4.38
C ALA A 225 -20.99 -3.76 -5.37
N ASN A 226 -20.47 -2.54 -5.53
CA ASN A 226 -19.27 -2.27 -6.32
C ASN A 226 -18.01 -2.80 -5.69
N ASN A 227 -18.01 -3.11 -4.39
CA ASN A 227 -16.91 -3.72 -3.66
C ASN A 227 -17.03 -5.24 -3.51
N SER A 228 -18.09 -5.86 -4.03
CA SER A 228 -18.25 -7.32 -4.07
C SER A 228 -17.52 -7.99 -5.23
N PHE A 229 -16.88 -7.22 -6.10
CA PHE A 229 -15.99 -7.70 -7.16
C PHE A 229 -14.86 -6.69 -7.39
N ALA A 230 -13.81 -7.11 -8.09
CA ALA A 230 -12.60 -6.34 -8.25
C ALA A 230 -12.20 -6.19 -9.71
N ASP A 231 -11.55 -5.09 -10.05
CA ASP A 231 -10.79 -4.98 -11.30
C ASP A 231 -9.38 -5.52 -11.05
N ILE A 232 -8.94 -6.44 -11.89
CA ILE A 232 -7.74 -7.23 -11.66
C ILE A 232 -6.81 -7.13 -12.86
N THR A 233 -5.52 -6.90 -12.58
CA THR A 233 -4.46 -7.06 -13.58
C THR A 233 -3.59 -8.25 -13.21
N ILE A 234 -3.46 -9.22 -14.12
CA ILE A 234 -2.52 -10.34 -13.97
C ILE A 234 -1.22 -9.95 -14.66
N ILE A 235 -0.11 -9.96 -13.93
CA ILE A 235 1.24 -9.83 -14.49
C ILE A 235 1.83 -11.22 -14.64
N ILE A 236 2.27 -11.55 -15.84
CA ILE A 236 2.95 -12.82 -16.16
C ILE A 236 4.43 -12.54 -16.30
N ASP A 237 5.22 -13.14 -15.44
CA ASP A 237 6.67 -13.07 -15.49
C ASP A 237 7.20 -13.79 -16.73
N ARG A 238 8.06 -13.11 -17.50
CA ARG A 238 8.69 -13.61 -18.73
C ARG A 238 10.20 -13.78 -18.59
N LYS A 239 10.67 -14.13 -17.38
CA LYS A 239 12.05 -14.59 -17.21
C LYS A 239 12.27 -15.92 -17.92
N GLN A 240 13.51 -16.20 -18.28
CA GLN A 240 13.86 -17.47 -18.94
C GLN A 240 13.47 -18.70 -18.11
N SER A 241 13.56 -18.63 -16.78
CA SER A 241 13.14 -19.69 -15.84
C SER A 241 11.65 -20.02 -15.97
N MET A 242 10.82 -19.06 -16.31
CA MET A 242 9.36 -19.23 -16.41
C MET A 242 8.90 -20.00 -17.65
N LYS A 243 9.79 -20.22 -18.63
CA LYS A 243 9.44 -20.89 -19.88
C LYS A 243 8.92 -22.31 -19.68
N VAL A 244 9.42 -23.02 -18.70
CA VAL A 244 9.00 -24.41 -18.41
C VAL A 244 7.59 -24.49 -17.83
N TYR A 245 7.02 -23.38 -17.35
CA TYR A 245 5.71 -23.30 -16.69
C TYR A 245 4.59 -22.76 -17.59
N GLU A 246 4.80 -22.64 -18.91
CA GLU A 246 3.80 -22.07 -19.84
C GLU A 246 2.43 -22.77 -19.76
N SER A 247 2.42 -24.09 -19.67
CA SER A 247 1.17 -24.86 -19.56
C SER A 247 0.41 -24.55 -18.27
N GLN A 248 1.14 -24.48 -17.16
CA GLN A 248 0.59 -24.17 -15.83
C GLN A 248 0.09 -22.73 -15.75
N ILE A 249 0.84 -21.77 -16.31
CA ILE A 249 0.43 -20.37 -16.39
C ILE A 249 -0.86 -20.24 -17.19
N ASN A 250 -0.96 -20.90 -18.36
CA ASN A 250 -2.18 -20.92 -19.17
C ASN A 250 -3.38 -21.43 -18.36
N SER A 251 -3.21 -22.54 -17.65
CA SER A 251 -4.25 -23.15 -16.82
C SER A 251 -4.67 -22.21 -15.69
N SER A 252 -3.70 -21.59 -15.01
CA SER A 252 -3.95 -20.68 -13.89
C SER A 252 -4.68 -19.41 -14.32
N VAL A 253 -4.27 -18.80 -15.43
CA VAL A 253 -4.98 -17.60 -15.96
C VAL A 253 -6.43 -17.95 -16.32
N ARG A 254 -6.67 -19.10 -16.95
CA ARG A 254 -8.02 -19.54 -17.30
C ARG A 254 -8.87 -19.88 -16.09
N GLU A 255 -8.27 -20.52 -15.08
CA GLU A 255 -8.94 -20.81 -13.81
C GLU A 255 -9.33 -19.52 -13.10
N LEU A 256 -8.39 -18.59 -12.91
CA LEU A 256 -8.66 -17.28 -12.30
C LEU A 256 -9.79 -16.55 -13.04
N ALA A 257 -9.70 -16.47 -14.37
CA ALA A 257 -10.73 -15.86 -15.21
C ALA A 257 -12.10 -16.54 -15.05
N SER A 258 -12.14 -17.85 -14.81
CA SER A 258 -13.39 -18.58 -14.60
C SER A 258 -14.01 -18.34 -13.24
N CYS A 259 -13.22 -17.93 -12.25
CA CYS A 259 -13.66 -17.62 -10.87
C CYS A 259 -14.05 -16.16 -10.67
N MET A 260 -13.74 -15.29 -11.64
CA MET A 260 -14.06 -13.86 -11.55
C MET A 260 -15.52 -13.58 -11.93
N ASP A 261 -16.10 -12.55 -11.27
CA ASP A 261 -17.42 -12.03 -11.66
C ASP A 261 -17.37 -11.48 -13.09
N PRO A 262 -18.39 -11.71 -13.93
CA PRO A 262 -18.43 -11.18 -15.31
C PRO A 262 -18.30 -9.65 -15.41
N ARG A 263 -18.61 -8.93 -14.34
CA ARG A 263 -18.49 -7.46 -14.26
C ARG A 263 -17.07 -6.99 -13.97
N THR A 264 -16.15 -7.89 -13.59
CA THR A 264 -14.73 -7.61 -13.43
C THR A 264 -14.12 -7.18 -14.75
N THR A 265 -13.29 -6.15 -14.74
CA THR A 265 -12.39 -5.86 -15.87
C THR A 265 -11.06 -6.56 -15.61
N LEU A 266 -10.76 -7.55 -16.44
CA LEU A 266 -9.50 -8.28 -16.38
C LEU A 266 -8.50 -7.67 -17.36
N ARG A 267 -7.28 -7.45 -16.87
CA ARG A 267 -6.12 -7.05 -17.69
C ARG A 267 -5.03 -8.08 -17.54
N ILE A 268 -4.26 -8.29 -18.60
CA ILE A 268 -3.09 -9.17 -18.57
C ILE A 268 -1.90 -8.40 -19.12
N VAL A 269 -0.83 -8.38 -18.35
CA VAL A 269 0.44 -7.75 -18.68
C VAL A 269 1.52 -8.82 -18.72
N SER A 270 2.32 -8.84 -19.76
CA SER A 270 3.53 -9.67 -19.84
C SER A 270 4.75 -8.87 -19.41
N ALA A 271 5.48 -9.35 -18.42
CA ALA A 271 6.68 -8.72 -17.86
C ALA A 271 7.94 -9.35 -18.49
N GLY A 272 8.29 -8.92 -19.70
CA GLY A 272 9.54 -9.26 -20.36
C GLY A 272 10.52 -8.08 -20.36
N GLN A 273 11.44 -8.04 -21.31
CA GLN A 273 12.41 -6.93 -21.44
C GLN A 273 11.74 -5.56 -21.55
N ILE A 274 10.63 -5.50 -22.27
CA ILE A 274 9.72 -4.35 -22.32
C ILE A 274 8.35 -4.88 -21.97
N PRO A 275 7.76 -4.48 -20.82
CA PRO A 275 6.43 -4.92 -20.43
C PRO A 275 5.37 -4.52 -21.45
N ALA A 276 4.40 -5.40 -21.70
CA ALA A 276 3.34 -5.15 -22.65
C ALA A 276 1.96 -5.51 -22.11
N LEU A 277 0.97 -4.68 -22.42
CA LEU A 277 -0.44 -4.98 -22.19
C LEU A 277 -0.95 -5.96 -23.27
N GLU A 278 -1.37 -7.13 -22.84
CA GLU A 278 -1.75 -8.24 -23.71
C GLU A 278 -3.26 -8.35 -23.89
N TYR A 279 -4.00 -8.10 -22.82
CA TYR A 279 -5.44 -8.25 -22.80
C TYR A 279 -6.09 -7.19 -21.91
N VAL A 280 -7.24 -6.68 -22.36
CA VAL A 280 -8.17 -5.88 -21.56
C VAL A 280 -9.59 -6.30 -21.95
N GLY A 281 -10.39 -6.68 -20.97
CA GLY A 281 -11.79 -7.05 -21.25
C GLY A 281 -12.43 -7.84 -20.12
N SER A 282 -13.55 -8.50 -20.42
CA SER A 282 -14.24 -9.36 -19.46
C SER A 282 -13.44 -10.65 -19.19
N PRO A 283 -13.60 -11.28 -18.03
CA PRO A 283 -12.93 -12.55 -17.71
C PRO A 283 -13.25 -13.66 -18.73
N ASN A 284 -14.44 -13.64 -19.33
CA ASN A 284 -14.82 -14.65 -20.32
C ASN A 284 -13.91 -14.66 -21.55
N GLY A 285 -13.43 -13.51 -22.01
CA GLY A 285 -12.50 -13.44 -23.14
C GLY A 285 -11.13 -14.03 -22.83
N ALA A 286 -10.70 -13.99 -21.57
CA ALA A 286 -9.43 -14.55 -21.14
C ALA A 286 -9.46 -16.08 -20.93
N LYS A 287 -10.61 -16.75 -21.01
CA LYS A 287 -10.70 -18.22 -20.90
C LYS A 287 -9.97 -18.96 -22.03
N GLN A 288 -9.67 -18.29 -23.12
CA GLN A 288 -8.89 -18.83 -24.26
C GLN A 288 -7.44 -18.31 -24.26
N PHE A 289 -7.01 -17.65 -23.19
CA PHE A 289 -5.68 -17.07 -23.09
C PHE A 289 -4.57 -18.11 -23.29
N SER A 290 -3.50 -17.72 -23.99
CA SER A 290 -2.31 -18.52 -24.21
C SER A 290 -1.06 -17.65 -24.13
N VAL A 291 -0.08 -18.10 -23.38
CA VAL A 291 1.25 -17.48 -23.25
C VAL A 291 2.04 -17.47 -24.55
N ALA A 292 1.77 -18.43 -25.44
CA ALA A 292 2.48 -18.57 -26.73
C ALA A 292 2.30 -17.39 -27.68
N GLY A 293 1.21 -16.62 -27.52
CA GLY A 293 0.88 -15.48 -28.38
C GLY A 293 1.22 -14.09 -27.80
N LEU A 294 1.98 -14.03 -26.70
CA LEU A 294 2.28 -12.75 -26.05
C LEU A 294 3.25 -11.90 -26.87
N LYS A 295 3.08 -10.58 -26.78
CA LYS A 295 3.87 -9.56 -27.51
C LYS A 295 5.34 -9.56 -27.07
N THR A 296 5.60 -9.85 -25.78
CA THR A 296 6.97 -9.88 -25.26
C THR A 296 7.45 -11.32 -25.03
N GLY A 297 8.69 -11.59 -25.45
CA GLY A 297 9.36 -12.87 -25.27
C GLY A 297 9.96 -13.05 -23.89
N TYR A 298 10.57 -14.21 -23.65
CA TYR A 298 11.36 -14.46 -22.45
C TYR A 298 12.65 -13.66 -22.44
N ALA A 299 13.04 -13.14 -21.29
CA ALA A 299 14.20 -12.28 -21.12
C ALA A 299 15.03 -12.67 -19.90
N ASN A 300 16.32 -12.36 -19.91
CA ASN A 300 17.20 -12.53 -18.77
C ASN A 300 17.09 -11.38 -17.78
N ASN A 301 16.61 -10.22 -18.24
CA ASN A 301 16.39 -9.05 -17.42
C ASN A 301 14.95 -8.54 -17.59
N VAL A 302 14.22 -8.43 -16.48
CA VAL A 302 12.82 -8.04 -16.45
C VAL A 302 12.67 -6.82 -15.53
N PRO A 303 12.34 -5.63 -16.06
CA PRO A 303 12.09 -4.43 -15.27
C PRO A 303 10.72 -4.56 -14.60
N MET A 304 10.72 -5.06 -13.37
CA MET A 304 9.51 -5.31 -12.60
C MET A 304 8.76 -4.02 -12.24
N ASP A 305 9.50 -2.96 -11.95
CA ASP A 305 8.98 -1.62 -11.70
C ASP A 305 8.11 -1.10 -12.85
N LEU A 306 8.57 -1.26 -14.08
CA LEU A 306 7.80 -0.87 -15.26
C LEU A 306 6.58 -1.77 -15.48
N ALA A 307 6.70 -3.07 -15.21
CA ALA A 307 5.58 -4.00 -15.33
C ALA A 307 4.48 -3.69 -14.31
N VAL A 308 4.85 -3.46 -13.06
CA VAL A 308 3.90 -3.07 -12.00
C VAL A 308 3.25 -1.72 -12.31
N ARG A 309 4.03 -0.74 -12.77
CA ARG A 309 3.49 0.55 -13.16
C ARG A 309 2.49 0.45 -14.31
N LEU A 310 2.81 -0.33 -15.34
CA LEU A 310 1.91 -0.58 -16.47
C LEU A 310 0.62 -1.27 -15.99
N ALA A 311 0.75 -2.27 -15.13
CA ALA A 311 -0.38 -3.00 -14.58
C ALA A 311 -1.31 -2.12 -13.72
N ALA A 312 -0.74 -1.17 -12.99
CA ALA A 312 -1.49 -0.25 -12.14
C ALA A 312 -2.16 0.89 -12.93
N ASN A 313 -1.64 1.26 -14.10
CA ASN A 313 -2.03 2.48 -14.82
C ASN A 313 -3.54 2.58 -15.06
N ASP A 314 -4.16 1.53 -15.55
CA ASP A 314 -5.61 1.53 -15.81
C ASP A 314 -6.45 1.25 -14.55
N LEU A 315 -5.83 0.63 -13.51
CA LEU A 315 -6.52 0.37 -12.25
C LEU A 315 -6.78 1.65 -11.45
N ILE A 316 -5.99 2.70 -11.66
CA ILE A 316 -6.15 3.98 -10.94
C ILE A 316 -7.55 4.56 -11.14
N ASN A 317 -8.12 4.40 -12.33
CA ASN A 317 -9.43 4.93 -12.68
C ASN A 317 -10.57 3.93 -12.41
N ALA A 318 -10.28 2.75 -11.88
CA ALA A 318 -11.30 1.77 -11.60
C ALA A 318 -12.15 2.17 -10.38
N GLU A 319 -13.47 2.05 -10.48
CA GLU A 319 -14.41 2.32 -9.38
C GLU A 319 -14.54 1.14 -8.41
N LYS A 320 -14.00 -0.01 -8.76
CA LYS A 320 -14.07 -1.26 -8.00
C LYS A 320 -12.81 -1.46 -7.15
N LYS A 321 -12.80 -2.51 -6.34
CA LYS A 321 -11.56 -2.98 -5.71
C LYS A 321 -10.50 -3.25 -6.76
N ARG A 322 -9.24 -3.00 -6.41
CA ARG A 322 -8.11 -3.03 -7.33
C ARG A 322 -7.08 -4.01 -6.85
N ALA A 323 -6.69 -4.94 -7.71
CA ALA A 323 -5.66 -5.89 -7.37
C ALA A 323 -4.75 -6.21 -8.56
N ILE A 324 -3.48 -6.44 -8.27
CA ILE A 324 -2.49 -7.01 -9.18
C ILE A 324 -2.17 -8.41 -8.69
N ILE A 325 -2.21 -9.39 -9.59
CA ILE A 325 -1.78 -10.77 -9.34
C ILE A 325 -0.53 -11.03 -10.16
N PHE A 326 0.60 -11.25 -9.52
CA PHE A 326 1.86 -11.57 -10.17
C PHE A 326 2.13 -13.06 -10.17
N ILE A 327 2.31 -13.66 -11.35
CA ILE A 327 2.62 -15.08 -11.52
C ILE A 327 4.11 -15.21 -11.83
N SER A 328 4.90 -15.78 -10.91
CA SER A 328 6.36 -15.87 -11.00
C SER A 328 6.92 -17.06 -10.22
N ASP A 329 8.19 -17.37 -10.43
CA ASP A 329 8.95 -18.35 -9.63
C ASP A 329 9.43 -17.78 -8.27
N GLY A 330 9.23 -16.49 -8.02
CA GLY A 330 9.60 -15.84 -6.75
C GLY A 330 10.93 -15.13 -6.76
N ASP A 331 11.71 -15.22 -7.81
CA ASP A 331 12.96 -14.46 -7.96
C ASP A 331 12.73 -13.20 -8.79
N ILE A 332 13.60 -12.21 -8.62
CA ILE A 332 13.68 -11.02 -9.45
C ILE A 332 15.05 -10.91 -10.12
N THR A 333 15.11 -10.19 -11.21
CA THR A 333 16.38 -9.86 -11.86
C THR A 333 17.07 -8.69 -11.16
N GLN A 334 18.38 -8.56 -11.37
CA GLN A 334 19.21 -7.57 -10.66
C GLN A 334 18.71 -6.11 -10.83
N ASN A 335 18.11 -5.80 -11.99
CA ASN A 335 17.68 -4.45 -12.37
C ASN A 335 16.16 -4.28 -12.33
N SER A 336 15.48 -5.07 -11.51
CA SER A 336 14.00 -5.06 -11.47
C SER A 336 13.38 -3.78 -10.95
N PHE A 337 14.12 -2.98 -10.17
CA PHE A 337 13.67 -1.71 -9.58
C PHE A 337 14.69 -0.59 -9.79
N ASP A 338 15.21 -0.46 -11.02
CA ASP A 338 16.23 0.55 -11.35
C ASP A 338 15.61 1.92 -11.62
N LYS A 339 14.48 1.97 -12.33
CA LYS A 339 13.82 3.22 -12.72
C LYS A 339 12.94 3.80 -11.63
N TYR A 340 12.21 2.94 -10.96
CA TYR A 340 11.38 3.29 -9.80
C TYR A 340 11.78 2.38 -8.65
N SER A 341 12.11 3.00 -7.51
CA SER A 341 12.47 2.22 -6.33
C SER A 341 11.30 1.40 -5.80
N LEU A 342 11.63 0.34 -5.08
CA LEU A 342 10.64 -0.50 -4.43
C LEU A 342 9.69 0.30 -3.52
N ASN A 343 10.23 1.28 -2.77
CA ASN A 343 9.45 2.16 -1.90
C ASN A 343 8.49 3.07 -2.68
N GLU A 344 8.94 3.62 -3.82
CA GLU A 344 8.08 4.42 -4.69
C GLU A 344 6.94 3.57 -5.25
N MET A 345 7.24 2.35 -5.72
CA MET A 345 6.22 1.45 -6.24
C MET A 345 5.21 1.02 -5.17
N THR A 346 5.70 0.68 -3.97
CA THR A 346 4.82 0.32 -2.85
C THR A 346 3.93 1.49 -2.45
N SER A 347 4.49 2.69 -2.34
CA SER A 347 3.73 3.91 -2.05
C SER A 347 2.71 4.21 -3.16
N TYR A 348 3.09 4.03 -4.41
CA TYR A 348 2.20 4.23 -5.56
C TYR A 348 1.00 3.28 -5.53
N LEU A 349 1.22 2.00 -5.24
CA LEU A 349 0.14 1.02 -5.12
C LEU A 349 -0.77 1.34 -3.92
N ASN A 350 -0.20 1.64 -2.76
CA ASN A 350 -0.96 1.98 -1.56
C ASN A 350 -1.81 3.25 -1.73
N ASN A 351 -1.24 4.30 -2.33
CA ASN A 351 -1.94 5.55 -2.57
C ASN A 351 -3.12 5.40 -3.54
N ASN A 352 -3.08 4.35 -4.37
CA ASN A 352 -4.15 4.02 -5.32
C ASN A 352 -4.99 2.82 -4.86
N PHE A 353 -4.84 2.36 -3.61
CA PHE A 353 -5.59 1.23 -3.04
C PHE A 353 -5.49 -0.05 -3.88
N ILE A 354 -4.32 -0.33 -4.45
CA ILE A 354 -4.05 -1.51 -5.26
C ILE A 354 -3.32 -2.54 -4.40
N SER A 355 -3.94 -3.69 -4.17
CA SER A 355 -3.28 -4.82 -3.49
C SER A 355 -2.44 -5.61 -4.48
N PHE A 356 -1.21 -5.97 -4.08
CA PHE A 356 -0.30 -6.77 -4.88
C PHE A 356 -0.19 -8.19 -4.31
N LEU A 357 -0.74 -9.16 -5.03
CA LEU A 357 -0.73 -10.57 -4.67
C LEU A 357 0.24 -11.33 -5.56
N MET A 358 0.78 -12.44 -5.04
CA MET A 358 1.69 -13.28 -5.80
C MET A 358 1.20 -14.71 -5.90
N ILE A 359 1.30 -15.31 -7.08
CA ILE A 359 1.15 -16.73 -7.32
C ILE A 359 2.53 -17.29 -7.70
N GLN A 360 3.07 -18.10 -6.83
CA GLN A 360 4.38 -18.71 -6.98
C GLN A 360 4.27 -20.07 -7.67
N VAL A 361 5.10 -20.31 -8.70
CA VAL A 361 5.14 -21.58 -9.43
C VAL A 361 6.07 -22.60 -8.77
N GLU A 362 6.96 -22.17 -7.91
CA GLU A 362 7.90 -23.00 -7.15
C GLU A 362 7.71 -22.81 -5.65
N GLN A 363 7.86 -23.86 -4.86
CA GLN A 363 7.80 -23.80 -3.41
C GLN A 363 9.17 -23.49 -2.83
N LYS A 364 9.55 -22.21 -2.88
CA LYS A 364 10.81 -21.68 -2.32
C LYS A 364 10.58 -20.33 -1.66
N ALA A 365 11.56 -19.86 -0.91
CA ALA A 365 11.52 -18.49 -0.39
C ALA A 365 11.53 -17.49 -1.55
N ILE A 366 10.66 -16.51 -1.51
CA ILE A 366 10.62 -15.42 -2.50
C ILE A 366 11.68 -14.37 -2.22
N ASP A 367 12.05 -13.59 -3.23
CA ASP A 367 12.96 -12.45 -3.06
C ASP A 367 12.40 -11.44 -2.05
N ASP A 368 13.29 -10.91 -1.19
CA ASP A 368 12.93 -9.97 -0.13
C ASP A 368 12.18 -8.74 -0.67
N SER A 369 12.42 -8.32 -1.92
CA SER A 369 11.74 -7.19 -2.54
C SER A 369 10.29 -7.52 -2.92
N LEU A 370 10.02 -8.75 -3.37
CA LEU A 370 8.66 -9.22 -3.64
C LEU A 370 7.88 -9.43 -2.33
N ASP A 371 8.50 -10.05 -1.33
CA ASP A 371 7.92 -10.22 0.00
C ASP A 371 7.52 -8.87 0.60
N TYR A 372 8.41 -7.88 0.49
CA TYR A 372 8.15 -6.51 0.89
C TYR A 372 6.93 -5.90 0.17
N LEU A 373 6.89 -6.03 -1.16
CA LEU A 373 5.80 -5.46 -1.97
C LEU A 373 4.46 -6.10 -1.61
N VAL A 374 4.40 -7.43 -1.49
CA VAL A 374 3.19 -8.17 -1.11
C VAL A 374 2.70 -7.75 0.28
N LYS A 375 3.57 -7.80 1.29
CA LYS A 375 3.19 -7.49 2.69
C LYS A 375 2.74 -6.06 2.90
N ASN A 376 3.35 -5.13 2.18
CA ASN A 376 3.09 -3.71 2.38
C ASN A 376 1.98 -3.14 1.50
N THR A 377 1.34 -3.95 0.67
CA THR A 377 0.17 -3.56 -0.15
C THR A 377 -1.08 -4.37 0.20
N ASN A 378 -1.16 -4.92 1.41
CA ASN A 378 -2.24 -5.81 1.86
C ASN A 378 -2.44 -7.04 0.97
N GLY A 379 -1.38 -7.50 0.34
CA GLY A 379 -1.39 -8.69 -0.50
C GLY A 379 -1.10 -9.98 0.26
N THR A 380 -1.12 -11.07 -0.46
CA THR A 380 -0.86 -12.42 0.06
C THR A 380 -0.13 -13.25 -1.00
N GLU A 381 0.72 -14.15 -0.55
CA GLU A 381 1.40 -15.13 -1.39
C GLU A 381 0.56 -16.41 -1.50
N TYR A 382 0.51 -16.96 -2.68
CA TYR A 382 -0.15 -18.22 -2.97
C TYR A 382 0.79 -19.14 -3.75
N PHE A 383 0.67 -20.42 -3.49
CA PHE A 383 1.36 -21.43 -4.29
C PHE A 383 0.44 -21.97 -5.39
N MET A 384 0.94 -22.04 -6.62
CA MET A 384 0.13 -22.42 -7.80
C MET A 384 -0.51 -23.80 -7.68
N PHE A 385 0.22 -24.76 -7.12
CA PHE A 385 -0.21 -26.17 -7.03
C PHE A 385 -0.88 -26.49 -5.69
N ARG A 386 -1.90 -25.71 -5.34
CA ARG A 386 -2.65 -25.96 -4.11
C ARG A 386 -3.90 -26.81 -4.36
N PRO A 387 -4.24 -27.72 -3.41
CA PRO A 387 -5.38 -28.65 -3.59
C PRO A 387 -6.72 -27.95 -3.81
N GLU A 388 -6.92 -26.77 -3.19
CA GLU A 388 -8.15 -25.98 -3.27
C GLU A 388 -8.27 -25.14 -4.56
N GLY A 389 -7.26 -25.16 -5.43
CA GLY A 389 -7.22 -24.35 -6.64
C GLY A 389 -7.02 -22.85 -6.36
N LEU A 390 -7.22 -22.02 -7.38
CA LEU A 390 -6.98 -20.58 -7.33
C LEU A 390 -8.23 -19.74 -7.01
N SER A 391 -9.40 -20.36 -6.86
CA SER A 391 -10.68 -19.67 -6.62
C SER A 391 -10.68 -18.85 -5.33
N LYS A 392 -9.93 -19.29 -4.32
CA LYS A 392 -9.79 -18.56 -3.06
C LYS A 392 -9.16 -17.19 -3.23
N ILE A 393 -8.23 -17.03 -4.16
CA ILE A 393 -7.52 -15.76 -4.42
C ILE A 393 -8.52 -14.66 -4.76
N ILE A 394 -9.48 -14.94 -5.62
CA ILE A 394 -10.50 -13.96 -6.02
C ILE A 394 -11.40 -13.59 -4.83
N LYS A 395 -11.75 -14.56 -3.98
CA LYS A 395 -12.51 -14.31 -2.75
C LYS A 395 -11.72 -13.45 -1.77
N ASP A 396 -10.46 -13.79 -1.53
CA ASP A 396 -9.60 -13.04 -0.62
C ASP A 396 -9.44 -11.57 -1.08
N ILE A 397 -9.32 -11.31 -2.40
CA ILE A 397 -9.29 -9.94 -2.95
C ILE A 397 -10.60 -9.20 -2.67
N VAL A 398 -11.73 -9.84 -2.90
CA VAL A 398 -13.07 -9.24 -2.70
C VAL A 398 -13.35 -9.00 -1.23
N GLU A 399 -12.86 -9.84 -0.33
CA GLU A 399 -13.05 -9.74 1.11
C GLU A 399 -12.17 -8.66 1.79
N ILE A 400 -11.18 -8.07 1.10
CA ILE A 400 -10.39 -6.96 1.64
C ILE A 400 -11.35 -5.83 2.05
N PRO A 401 -11.38 -5.41 3.35
CA PRO A 401 -12.32 -4.40 3.82
C PRO A 401 -12.14 -3.07 3.10
N SER A 402 -13.22 -2.47 2.64
CA SER A 402 -13.21 -1.17 1.94
C SER A 402 -13.82 -0.03 2.75
N GLY A 403 -14.61 -0.34 3.80
CA GLY A 403 -15.35 0.65 4.58
C GLY A 403 -16.44 1.38 3.80
N VAL A 404 -16.82 0.91 2.62
CA VAL A 404 -17.87 1.53 1.79
C VAL A 404 -19.19 0.80 2.00
N TYR A 405 -20.24 1.58 2.24
CA TYR A 405 -21.59 1.12 2.51
C TYR A 405 -22.55 1.70 1.49
N THR A 406 -23.44 0.86 0.96
CA THR A 406 -24.49 1.28 0.02
C THR A 406 -25.83 1.39 0.71
N PHE A 407 -26.49 2.49 0.45
CA PHE A 407 -27.86 2.74 0.87
C PHE A 407 -28.75 3.06 -0.35
N SER A 408 -30.05 2.78 -0.22
CA SER A 408 -31.05 3.38 -1.07
C SER A 408 -32.11 4.09 -0.22
N TYR A 409 -32.72 5.11 -0.78
CA TYR A 409 -33.87 5.78 -0.18
C TYR A 409 -34.79 6.31 -1.28
N THR A 410 -36.03 6.66 -0.91
CA THR A 410 -36.99 7.26 -1.83
C THR A 410 -37.01 8.77 -1.61
N SER A 411 -36.60 9.54 -2.62
CA SER A 411 -36.71 11.02 -2.56
C SER A 411 -38.19 11.41 -2.57
N THR A 412 -38.54 12.37 -1.71
CA THR A 412 -39.86 12.98 -1.66
C THR A 412 -39.95 14.29 -2.46
N LEU A 413 -38.85 14.65 -3.12
CA LEU A 413 -38.73 15.89 -3.87
C LEU A 413 -39.13 15.70 -5.32
N GLY A 414 -39.59 16.76 -5.95
CA GLY A 414 -39.90 16.76 -7.39
C GLY A 414 -38.62 16.82 -8.24
N THR A 415 -38.68 16.25 -9.46
CA THR A 415 -37.55 16.27 -10.39
C THR A 415 -37.18 17.68 -10.86
N ASN A 416 -38.13 18.60 -10.94
CA ASN A 416 -37.99 19.94 -11.53
C ASN A 416 -37.18 19.92 -12.85
N PHE A 417 -37.34 18.88 -13.65
CA PHE A 417 -36.61 18.66 -14.91
C PHE A 417 -35.08 18.74 -14.75
N GLY A 418 -34.56 18.32 -13.61
CA GLY A 418 -33.09 18.31 -13.33
C GLY A 418 -32.47 19.69 -13.12
N GLU A 419 -33.27 20.77 -13.02
CA GLU A 419 -32.74 22.12 -12.83
C GLU A 419 -32.26 22.40 -11.43
N LYS A 420 -32.78 21.67 -10.44
CA LYS A 420 -32.48 21.90 -9.04
C LYS A 420 -31.42 20.88 -8.53
N TYR A 421 -30.35 21.42 -7.92
CA TYR A 421 -29.42 20.63 -7.16
C TYR A 421 -30.05 20.19 -5.83
N LEU A 422 -30.02 18.91 -5.54
CA LEU A 422 -30.59 18.28 -4.35
C LEU A 422 -29.46 17.88 -3.40
N PRO A 423 -29.24 18.64 -2.30
CA PRO A 423 -28.17 18.32 -1.34
C PRO A 423 -28.58 17.13 -0.47
N ILE A 424 -27.61 16.23 -0.25
CA ILE A 424 -27.70 15.11 0.68
C ILE A 424 -26.62 15.30 1.73
N GLU A 425 -26.99 15.09 2.98
CA GLU A 425 -26.07 15.01 4.11
C GLU A 425 -26.19 13.61 4.74
N VAL A 426 -25.04 13.02 5.07
CA VAL A 426 -24.97 11.77 5.81
C VAL A 426 -24.20 12.01 7.11
N GLU A 427 -24.81 11.63 8.22
CA GLU A 427 -24.18 11.57 9.52
C GLU A 427 -24.00 10.11 9.94
N VAL A 428 -22.84 9.80 10.51
CA VAL A 428 -22.51 8.45 10.97
C VAL A 428 -22.11 8.50 12.44
N TYR A 429 -22.67 7.59 13.21
CA TYR A 429 -22.44 7.45 14.62
C TYR A 429 -21.93 6.07 14.99
N LEU A 430 -20.83 6.01 15.71
CA LEU A 430 -20.27 4.77 16.26
C LEU A 430 -19.80 5.02 17.69
N MET A 431 -20.59 4.53 18.67
CA MET A 431 -20.35 4.82 20.09
C MET A 431 -20.32 6.33 20.39
N ASN A 432 -19.18 6.85 20.82
CA ASN A 432 -18.94 8.27 21.08
C ASN A 432 -18.23 9.02 19.94
N ARG A 433 -18.14 8.41 18.77
CA ARG A 433 -17.54 8.98 17.54
C ARG A 433 -18.63 9.29 16.55
N SER A 434 -18.48 10.40 15.85
CA SER A 434 -19.36 10.77 14.74
C SER A 434 -18.56 11.43 13.62
N GLY A 435 -19.15 11.42 12.46
CA GLY A 435 -18.67 12.15 11.31
C GLY A 435 -19.82 12.47 10.37
N ARG A 436 -19.61 13.43 9.50
CA ARG A 436 -20.62 13.79 8.49
C ARG A 436 -19.96 14.23 7.20
N ASP A 437 -20.70 14.07 6.11
CA ASP A 437 -20.36 14.64 4.80
C ASP A 437 -21.61 15.12 4.10
N GLU A 438 -21.44 16.11 3.23
CA GLU A 438 -22.50 16.71 2.41
C GLU A 438 -22.09 16.69 0.94
N SER A 439 -22.98 16.21 0.10
CA SER A 439 -22.84 16.20 -1.34
C SER A 439 -24.22 16.44 -1.98
N GLY A 440 -24.45 16.10 -3.23
CA GLY A 440 -25.75 16.19 -3.83
C GLY A 440 -25.76 15.77 -5.29
N TYR A 441 -26.93 15.87 -5.90
CA TYR A 441 -27.15 15.42 -7.27
C TYR A 441 -28.22 16.27 -7.98
N PHE A 442 -28.30 16.11 -9.27
CA PHE A 442 -29.43 16.57 -10.07
C PHE A 442 -30.36 15.39 -10.40
N ALA A 443 -31.64 15.56 -10.22
CA ALA A 443 -32.62 14.57 -10.67
C ALA A 443 -32.55 14.40 -12.20
N PRO A 444 -32.97 13.24 -12.76
CA PRO A 444 -33.02 13.06 -14.21
C PRO A 444 -33.91 14.10 -14.91
N LEU A 445 -33.58 14.42 -16.16
CA LEU A 445 -34.30 15.32 -17.03
C LEU A 445 -35.61 14.69 -17.56
N GLN A 446 -36.46 14.18 -16.67
CA GLN A 446 -37.75 13.55 -17.05
C GLN A 446 -38.93 14.38 -16.60
#